data_7d538cd9bfcd85b826452d8d6a2644c5
#
_entry.id   7d538cd9bfcd85b826452d8d6a2644c5
#
_cell.length_a   1.000
_cell.length_b   1.000
_cell.length_c   1.000
_cell.angle_alpha   90.00
_cell.angle_beta   90.00
_cell.angle_gamma   90.00
#
_symmetry.space_group_name_H-M   'P 1'
#
loop_
_entity.id
_entity.type
_entity.pdbx_description
1 polymer ?
#
loop_
_entity_poly.entity_id
_entity_poly.type
_entity_poly.pdbx_seq_one_letter_code
_entity_poly.pdbx_strand_id
1 'polypeptide(L)'
;MRGALRAAVCVVSLALGALACSGGKSGGDVIVVGHVASMTGDTATFGRSADQGMRMAIEELNAAGGVLGKKLELVTEDDRSVTEEARTAAQKLLQRDHVVALLGEVASSRSLAAAPEAQRAKVPMISPGSTNPKVTEVGDYVFRACFIDPFQGAVMARFAMNELHAKRLAILFDFKQDYSVGLAEFFRDTVKKNGGEIVADERYTSGDIEFRAQLTTIRAANPDAIFVPGYYTELGLIAKQARELGVNVPLLGGDGWDSEKTLEIGGDAVEGYFFSTHYAADSDNPRVQEFVKRFAAKYGATPDAMAALGYDTAGILADSLKRAGTTDGAKLRDAIAATSGFDGVTGKISIDPNRNARKDAVVLQIRGGKFHYYRTVSAE
;
A
#
# COMPACT_ATOMS: atom_id res chain seq x y z
N MET A 1 86.10 -58.13 4.69
CA MET A 1 86.34 -56.66 4.75
C MET A 1 85.52 -55.97 3.66
N ARG A 2 84.77 -54.99 4.07
CA ARG A 2 84.00 -54.01 3.26
C ARG A 2 82.86 -54.53 2.34
N GLY A 3 81.66 -54.71 2.92
CA GLY A 3 80.41 -54.85 2.19
C GLY A 3 79.85 -53.48 1.78
N ALA A 4 79.39 -53.35 0.56
CA ALA A 4 78.70 -52.21 0.08
C ALA A 4 77.19 -52.52 -0.05
N LEU A 5 76.36 -51.85 0.77
CA LEU A 5 74.94 -51.96 0.78
C LEU A 5 74.38 -51.04 -0.33
N ARG A 6 73.68 -51.60 -1.31
CA ARG A 6 72.98 -50.85 -2.33
C ARG A 6 71.54 -50.59 -1.83
N ALA A 7 71.22 -49.34 -1.55
CA ALA A 7 69.87 -48.87 -1.25
C ALA A 7 69.09 -48.63 -2.56
N ALA A 8 67.99 -49.36 -2.73
CA ALA A 8 67.04 -49.12 -3.79
C ALA A 8 66.12 -47.96 -3.37
N VAL A 9 66.10 -46.87 -4.14
CA VAL A 9 65.22 -45.74 -3.97
C VAL A 9 63.96 -46.00 -4.82
N CYS A 10 62.88 -46.32 -4.15
CA CYS A 10 61.50 -46.28 -4.79
C CYS A 10 61.03 -44.84 -4.89
N VAL A 11 60.97 -44.34 -6.11
CA VAL A 11 60.30 -43.05 -6.41
C VAL A 11 58.77 -43.27 -6.50
N VAL A 12 58.08 -42.87 -5.46
CA VAL A 12 56.63 -42.83 -5.48
C VAL A 12 56.21 -41.47 -6.07
N SER A 13 55.72 -41.45 -7.30
CA SER A 13 55.16 -40.28 -7.97
C SER A 13 53.76 -40.00 -7.40
N LEU A 14 53.65 -39.00 -6.50
CA LEU A 14 52.36 -38.44 -6.07
C LEU A 14 51.82 -37.55 -7.18
N ALA A 15 50.81 -38.02 -7.91
CA ALA A 15 49.99 -37.17 -8.77
C ALA A 15 49.05 -36.34 -7.89
N LEU A 16 49.41 -35.07 -7.61
CA LEU A 16 48.45 -34.08 -7.07
C LEU A 16 47.44 -33.74 -8.14
N GLY A 17 46.26 -34.33 -8.05
CA GLY A 17 45.08 -33.84 -8.76
C GLY A 17 44.67 -32.47 -8.21
N ALA A 18 44.98 -31.41 -8.96
CA ALA A 18 44.43 -30.07 -8.69
C ALA A 18 42.93 -30.11 -8.95
N LEU A 19 42.12 -30.32 -7.89
CA LEU A 19 40.72 -29.90 -7.93
C LEU A 19 40.72 -28.36 -8.01
N ALA A 20 40.57 -27.85 -9.21
CA ALA A 20 40.19 -26.44 -9.42
C ALA A 20 38.79 -26.29 -8.85
N CYS A 21 38.66 -25.86 -7.60
CA CYS A 21 37.45 -25.22 -7.12
C CYS A 21 37.27 -23.94 -7.92
N SER A 22 36.54 -24.03 -9.02
CA SER A 22 35.96 -22.83 -9.65
C SER A 22 34.96 -22.29 -8.62
N GLY A 23 35.45 -21.39 -7.78
CA GLY A 23 34.61 -20.49 -6.99
C GLY A 23 33.80 -19.61 -7.94
N GLY A 24 32.78 -20.20 -8.52
CA GLY A 24 31.69 -19.42 -9.15
C GLY A 24 31.12 -18.54 -8.06
N LYS A 25 31.31 -17.23 -8.19
CA LYS A 25 30.51 -16.27 -7.44
C LYS A 25 29.06 -16.67 -7.70
N SER A 26 28.37 -17.24 -6.72
CA SER A 26 26.94 -17.48 -6.73
C SER A 26 26.22 -16.12 -6.62
N GLY A 27 26.38 -15.31 -7.64
CA GLY A 27 25.46 -14.20 -7.88
C GLY A 27 24.22 -14.80 -8.50
N GLY A 28 23.24 -15.24 -7.68
CA GLY A 28 22.08 -15.72 -8.34
C GLY A 28 21.00 -16.48 -7.58
N ASP A 29 21.16 -16.75 -6.30
CA ASP A 29 20.15 -17.53 -5.57
C ASP A 29 19.02 -16.67 -4.99
N VAL A 30 19.08 -15.35 -5.12
CA VAL A 30 18.12 -14.40 -4.54
C VAL A 30 17.69 -13.37 -5.57
N ILE A 31 16.40 -13.03 -5.57
CA ILE A 31 15.81 -11.89 -6.27
C ILE A 31 15.55 -10.82 -5.23
N VAL A 32 16.26 -9.69 -5.30
CA VAL A 32 16.12 -8.59 -4.35
C VAL A 32 15.01 -7.65 -4.79
N VAL A 33 14.04 -7.41 -3.92
CA VAL A 33 12.90 -6.52 -4.10
C VAL A 33 13.01 -5.38 -3.11
N GLY A 34 12.86 -4.15 -3.56
CA GLY A 34 12.89 -2.95 -2.71
C GLY A 34 11.50 -2.59 -2.19
N HIS A 35 11.42 -2.10 -0.97
CA HIS A 35 10.22 -1.52 -0.40
C HIS A 35 10.53 -0.13 0.17
N VAL A 36 9.92 0.91 -0.39
CA VAL A 36 9.91 2.26 0.18
C VAL A 36 8.68 2.38 1.06
N ALA A 37 8.85 2.69 2.33
CA ALA A 37 7.77 2.69 3.29
C ALA A 37 7.99 3.68 4.43
N SER A 38 6.91 4.24 4.94
CA SER A 38 6.89 4.96 6.22
C SER A 38 6.93 3.96 7.38
N MET A 39 8.13 3.54 7.80
CA MET A 39 8.28 2.67 8.98
C MET A 39 8.22 3.47 10.29
N THR A 40 8.49 4.77 10.21
CA THR A 40 8.38 5.76 11.28
C THR A 40 7.63 7.01 10.79
N GLY A 41 7.28 7.94 11.71
CA GLY A 41 6.54 9.17 11.40
C GLY A 41 5.02 9.00 11.43
N ASP A 42 4.31 9.99 10.88
CA ASP A 42 2.85 10.18 11.08
C ASP A 42 1.98 9.07 10.45
N THR A 43 2.46 8.43 9.39
CA THR A 43 1.76 7.34 8.71
C THR A 43 2.44 5.97 8.87
N ALA A 44 3.18 5.79 9.96
CA ALA A 44 3.99 4.59 10.20
C ALA A 44 3.16 3.28 10.28
N THR A 45 1.88 3.34 10.65
CA THR A 45 1.04 2.13 10.64
C THR A 45 0.88 1.60 9.22
N PHE A 46 0.70 2.46 8.22
CA PHE A 46 0.56 2.05 6.83
C PHE A 46 1.81 1.34 6.30
N GLY A 47 2.98 1.94 6.49
CA GLY A 47 4.23 1.34 6.02
C GLY A 47 4.50 0.00 6.68
N ARG A 48 4.32 -0.08 8.01
CA ARG A 48 4.52 -1.33 8.77
C ARG A 48 3.52 -2.41 8.37
N SER A 49 2.25 -2.07 8.21
CA SER A 49 1.22 -3.02 7.78
C SER A 49 1.51 -3.56 6.38
N ALA A 50 1.84 -2.69 5.42
CA ALA A 50 2.20 -3.10 4.07
C ALA A 50 3.46 -3.99 4.06
N ASP A 51 4.50 -3.63 4.83
CA ASP A 51 5.73 -4.42 4.99
C ASP A 51 5.44 -5.81 5.56
N GLN A 52 4.59 -5.91 6.59
CA GLN A 52 4.18 -7.19 7.17
C GLN A 52 3.44 -8.06 6.15
N GLY A 53 2.51 -7.49 5.40
CA GLY A 53 1.80 -8.20 4.33
C GLY A 53 2.75 -8.72 3.24
N MET A 54 3.66 -7.87 2.75
CA MET A 54 4.67 -8.23 1.75
C MET A 54 5.61 -9.34 2.27
N ARG A 55 6.12 -9.21 3.50
CA ARG A 55 7.00 -10.22 4.10
C ARG A 55 6.30 -11.56 4.25
N MET A 56 5.03 -11.56 4.69
CA MET A 56 4.25 -12.79 4.81
C MET A 56 4.10 -13.48 3.46
N ALA A 57 3.75 -12.74 2.40
CA ALA A 57 3.63 -13.29 1.05
C ALA A 57 4.98 -13.84 0.54
N ILE A 58 6.06 -13.10 0.73
CA ILE A 58 7.41 -13.50 0.30
C ILE A 58 7.89 -14.76 1.03
N GLU A 59 7.66 -14.87 2.34
CA GLU A 59 8.00 -16.06 3.10
C GLU A 59 7.23 -17.29 2.62
N GLU A 60 5.94 -17.16 2.35
CA GLU A 60 5.12 -18.24 1.80
C GLU A 60 5.58 -18.66 0.40
N LEU A 61 5.89 -17.69 -0.47
CA LEU A 61 6.45 -17.95 -1.78
C LEU A 61 7.81 -18.69 -1.69
N ASN A 62 8.66 -18.26 -0.77
CA ASN A 62 9.97 -18.88 -0.55
C ASN A 62 9.84 -20.30 0.01
N ALA A 63 8.88 -20.54 0.90
CA ALA A 63 8.57 -21.88 1.42
C ALA A 63 8.04 -22.82 0.32
N ALA A 64 7.34 -22.27 -0.68
CA ALA A 64 6.85 -22.99 -1.85
C ALA A 64 7.91 -23.21 -2.96
N GLY A 65 9.18 -22.86 -2.72
CA GLY A 65 10.29 -23.06 -3.67
C GLY A 65 10.75 -21.78 -4.39
N GLY A 66 10.21 -20.63 -4.00
CA GLY A 66 10.62 -19.32 -4.53
C GLY A 66 10.02 -18.98 -5.89
N VAL A 67 10.67 -18.07 -6.59
CA VAL A 67 10.27 -17.58 -7.92
C VAL A 67 11.45 -17.75 -8.87
N LEU A 68 11.21 -18.33 -10.05
CA LEU A 68 12.28 -18.67 -11.02
C LEU A 68 13.39 -19.54 -10.42
N GLY A 69 13.08 -20.41 -9.44
CA GLY A 69 14.04 -21.23 -8.73
C GLY A 69 14.93 -20.48 -7.72
N LYS A 70 14.57 -19.22 -7.39
CA LYS A 70 15.32 -18.36 -6.49
C LYS A 70 14.43 -17.87 -5.34
N LYS A 71 15.03 -17.55 -4.19
CA LYS A 71 14.33 -16.91 -3.10
C LYS A 71 14.11 -15.42 -3.40
N LEU A 72 13.01 -14.87 -2.89
CA LEU A 72 12.77 -13.42 -2.85
C LEU A 72 13.33 -12.87 -1.53
N GLU A 73 13.97 -11.71 -1.58
CA GLU A 73 14.40 -10.94 -0.42
C GLU A 73 13.82 -9.54 -0.49
N LEU A 74 13.17 -9.09 0.58
CA LEU A 74 12.61 -7.74 0.70
C LEU A 74 13.56 -6.85 1.49
N VAL A 75 14.07 -5.81 0.83
CA VAL A 75 14.88 -4.75 1.45
C VAL A 75 13.98 -3.54 1.63
N THR A 76 13.73 -3.16 2.88
CA THR A 76 12.84 -2.03 3.23
C THR A 76 13.66 -0.82 3.66
N GLU A 77 13.37 0.34 3.06
CA GLU A 77 13.92 1.64 3.43
C GLU A 77 12.81 2.55 4.01
N ASP A 78 13.12 3.13 5.16
CA ASP A 78 12.20 4.02 5.88
C ASP A 78 12.26 5.44 5.30
N ASP A 79 11.14 5.95 4.82
CA ASP A 79 11.01 7.34 4.35
C ASP A 79 10.55 8.30 5.46
N ARG A 80 10.34 7.82 6.68
CA ARG A 80 9.95 8.60 7.87
C ARG A 80 8.70 9.44 7.69
N SER A 81 7.81 9.04 6.77
CA SER A 81 6.62 9.81 6.35
C SER A 81 6.96 11.16 5.70
N VAL A 82 8.17 11.31 5.12
CA VAL A 82 8.68 12.53 4.49
C VAL A 82 8.86 12.33 2.99
N THR A 83 8.28 13.21 2.18
CA THR A 83 8.26 13.11 0.71
C THR A 83 9.68 13.05 0.11
N GLU A 84 10.61 13.89 0.58
CA GLU A 84 11.99 13.91 0.07
C GLU A 84 12.79 12.67 0.48
N GLU A 85 12.50 12.11 1.65
CA GLU A 85 13.12 10.85 2.09
C GLU A 85 12.64 9.66 1.26
N ALA A 86 11.38 9.65 0.80
CA ALA A 86 10.87 8.60 -0.09
C ALA A 86 11.64 8.55 -1.41
N ARG A 87 11.99 9.72 -1.98
CA ARG A 87 12.86 9.79 -3.17
C ARG A 87 14.25 9.23 -2.87
N THR A 88 14.84 9.62 -1.75
CA THR A 88 16.18 9.18 -1.34
C THR A 88 16.21 7.67 -1.09
N ALA A 89 15.19 7.12 -0.43
CA ALA A 89 15.01 5.69 -0.21
C ALA A 89 14.91 4.91 -1.55
N ALA A 90 14.11 5.42 -2.50
CA ALA A 90 14.01 4.83 -3.83
C ALA A 90 15.35 4.84 -4.57
N GLN A 91 16.10 5.96 -4.55
CA GLN A 91 17.43 6.03 -5.16
C GLN A 91 18.39 5.00 -4.56
N LYS A 92 18.41 4.85 -3.24
CA LYS A 92 19.25 3.90 -2.55
C LYS A 92 18.95 2.45 -2.98
N LEU A 93 17.68 2.05 -2.96
CA LEU A 93 17.24 0.73 -3.38
C LEU A 93 17.59 0.43 -4.85
N LEU A 94 17.40 1.41 -5.73
CA LEU A 94 17.65 1.25 -7.17
C LEU A 94 19.14 1.25 -7.53
N GLN A 95 19.93 2.17 -6.95
CA GLN A 95 21.32 2.41 -7.37
C GLN A 95 22.33 1.61 -6.58
N ARG A 96 22.09 1.37 -5.29
CA ARG A 96 23.00 0.65 -4.41
C ARG A 96 22.61 -0.82 -4.22
N ASP A 97 21.32 -1.06 -3.98
CA ASP A 97 20.86 -2.40 -3.65
C ASP A 97 20.38 -3.18 -4.89
N HIS A 98 20.33 -2.50 -6.06
CA HIS A 98 20.04 -3.06 -7.39
C HIS A 98 18.79 -3.94 -7.42
N VAL A 99 17.70 -3.46 -6.80
CA VAL A 99 16.43 -4.18 -6.73
C VAL A 99 15.82 -4.38 -8.12
N VAL A 100 15.15 -5.51 -8.35
CA VAL A 100 14.50 -5.83 -9.62
C VAL A 100 13.11 -5.19 -9.76
N ALA A 101 12.51 -4.85 -8.65
CA ALA A 101 11.24 -4.12 -8.56
C ALA A 101 11.22 -3.27 -7.29
N LEU A 102 10.47 -2.17 -7.33
CA LEU A 102 10.22 -1.30 -6.18
C LEU A 102 8.76 -1.45 -5.76
N LEU A 103 8.52 -1.86 -4.52
CA LEU A 103 7.19 -1.87 -3.90
C LEU A 103 7.04 -0.65 -2.99
N GLY A 104 5.83 -0.09 -2.94
CA GLY A 104 5.58 1.13 -2.15
C GLY A 104 5.53 2.37 -3.04
N GLU A 105 5.33 3.55 -2.53
CA GLU A 105 4.93 3.87 -1.17
C GLU A 105 3.38 3.78 -1.06
N VAL A 106 2.83 3.82 0.16
CA VAL A 106 1.38 3.82 0.38
C VAL A 106 0.78 5.19 0.12
N ALA A 107 1.39 6.27 0.63
CA ALA A 107 0.87 7.62 0.45
C ALA A 107 1.24 8.23 -0.91
N SER A 108 0.26 8.84 -1.57
CA SER A 108 0.40 9.32 -2.95
C SER A 108 1.51 10.35 -3.14
N SER A 109 1.66 11.33 -2.24
CA SER A 109 2.72 12.36 -2.35
C SER A 109 4.12 11.74 -2.30
N ARG A 110 4.33 10.71 -1.48
CA ARG A 110 5.61 10.00 -1.39
C ARG A 110 5.84 9.09 -2.59
N SER A 111 4.80 8.42 -3.08
CA SER A 111 4.89 7.68 -4.35
C SER A 111 5.24 8.58 -5.52
N LEU A 112 4.68 9.78 -5.59
CA LEU A 112 5.01 10.77 -6.62
C LEU A 112 6.48 11.21 -6.56
N ALA A 113 7.11 11.21 -5.39
CA ALA A 113 8.53 11.50 -5.23
C ALA A 113 9.44 10.31 -5.60
N ALA A 114 9.01 9.08 -5.32
CA ALA A 114 9.76 7.85 -5.61
C ALA A 114 9.63 7.39 -7.08
N ALA A 115 8.45 7.53 -7.67
CA ALA A 115 8.12 7.00 -8.99
C ALA A 115 9.03 7.50 -10.14
N PRO A 116 9.45 8.79 -10.21
CA PRO A 116 10.38 9.25 -11.23
C PRO A 116 11.74 8.52 -11.19
N GLU A 117 12.19 8.08 -10.01
CA GLU A 117 13.44 7.33 -9.86
C GLU A 117 13.30 5.92 -10.45
N ALA A 118 12.19 5.22 -10.16
CA ALA A 118 11.87 3.91 -10.73
C ALA A 118 11.72 3.99 -12.26
N GLN A 119 10.99 4.99 -12.76
CA GLN A 119 10.82 5.24 -14.21
C GLN A 119 12.16 5.46 -14.91
N ARG A 120 13.03 6.29 -14.33
CA ARG A 120 14.36 6.58 -14.89
C ARG A 120 15.26 5.34 -14.91
N ALA A 121 15.20 4.54 -13.86
CA ALA A 121 15.96 3.29 -13.74
C ALA A 121 15.40 2.17 -14.60
N LYS A 122 14.20 2.32 -15.18
CA LYS A 122 13.44 1.28 -15.88
C LYS A 122 13.23 0.02 -15.00
N VAL A 123 13.00 0.25 -13.73
CA VAL A 123 12.65 -0.76 -12.73
C VAL A 123 11.17 -0.61 -12.39
N PRO A 124 10.33 -1.65 -12.54
CA PRO A 124 8.92 -1.53 -12.23
C PRO A 124 8.66 -1.17 -10.77
N MET A 125 7.76 -0.23 -10.55
CA MET A 125 7.25 0.16 -9.25
C MET A 125 5.78 -0.22 -9.13
N ILE A 126 5.38 -0.85 -8.02
CA ILE A 126 3.98 -1.17 -7.70
C ILE A 126 3.64 -0.56 -6.35
N SER A 127 2.80 0.46 -6.34
CA SER A 127 2.27 1.00 -5.09
C SER A 127 1.17 0.11 -4.53
N PRO A 128 1.20 -0.30 -3.26
CA PRO A 128 0.09 -1.01 -2.65
C PRO A 128 -1.14 -0.12 -2.44
N GLY A 129 -0.98 1.14 -2.04
CA GLY A 129 -2.06 1.98 -1.53
C GLY A 129 -2.17 3.40 -2.08
N SER A 130 -1.30 3.85 -2.97
CA SER A 130 -1.39 5.21 -3.53
C SER A 130 -2.52 5.33 -4.55
N THR A 131 -3.60 6.00 -4.18
CA THR A 131 -4.84 6.07 -4.96
C THR A 131 -4.92 7.26 -5.91
N ASN A 132 -4.07 8.29 -5.76
CA ASN A 132 -4.08 9.46 -6.65
C ASN A 132 -3.68 9.06 -8.08
N PRO A 133 -4.48 9.39 -9.12
CA PRO A 133 -4.19 9.02 -10.52
C PRO A 133 -2.82 9.45 -11.01
N LYS A 134 -2.31 10.61 -10.57
CA LYS A 134 -1.02 11.16 -10.99
C LYS A 134 0.15 10.21 -10.77
N VAL A 135 0.05 9.27 -9.82
CA VAL A 135 1.14 8.34 -9.51
C VAL A 135 1.50 7.46 -10.71
N THR A 136 0.52 6.87 -11.39
CA THR A 136 0.79 6.04 -12.58
C THR A 136 1.00 6.86 -13.85
N GLU A 137 0.61 8.15 -13.86
CA GLU A 137 0.89 9.07 -14.96
C GLU A 137 2.36 9.47 -15.07
N VAL A 138 3.18 9.22 -14.04
CA VAL A 138 4.64 9.46 -14.06
C VAL A 138 5.33 8.71 -15.18
N GLY A 139 4.89 7.47 -15.49
CA GLY A 139 5.47 6.72 -16.58
C GLY A 139 5.01 5.27 -16.65
N ASP A 140 5.48 4.55 -17.68
CA ASP A 140 5.06 3.20 -18.03
C ASP A 140 5.62 2.10 -17.13
N TYR A 141 6.54 2.42 -16.23
CA TYR A 141 7.07 1.51 -15.21
C TYR A 141 6.38 1.65 -13.85
N VAL A 142 5.34 2.49 -13.72
CA VAL A 142 4.66 2.75 -12.44
C VAL A 142 3.26 2.19 -12.45
N PHE A 143 2.95 1.32 -11.48
CA PHE A 143 1.72 0.56 -11.31
C PHE A 143 1.16 0.72 -9.90
N ARG A 144 -0.06 0.24 -9.68
CA ARG A 144 -0.68 0.14 -8.35
C ARG A 144 -1.53 -1.12 -8.20
N ALA A 145 -1.65 -1.61 -6.97
CA ALA A 145 -2.55 -2.72 -6.62
C ALA A 145 -3.89 -2.25 -6.01
N CYS A 146 -4.01 -0.94 -5.70
CA CYS A 146 -5.21 -0.31 -5.17
C CYS A 146 -6.09 0.29 -6.27
N PHE A 147 -7.36 0.57 -5.97
CA PHE A 147 -8.23 1.41 -6.83
C PHE A 147 -7.75 2.86 -6.85
N ILE A 148 -8.47 3.76 -7.54
CA ILE A 148 -8.09 5.16 -7.72
C ILE A 148 -9.11 6.14 -7.10
N ASP A 149 -8.67 7.35 -6.73
CA ASP A 149 -9.49 8.39 -6.11
C ASP A 149 -10.73 8.79 -6.91
N PRO A 150 -10.75 8.83 -8.27
CA PRO A 150 -11.97 9.05 -9.04
C PRO A 150 -13.08 8.05 -8.70
N PHE A 151 -12.74 6.78 -8.54
CA PHE A 151 -13.68 5.74 -8.15
C PHE A 151 -14.06 5.88 -6.67
N GLN A 152 -13.08 6.01 -5.78
CA GLN A 152 -13.29 6.14 -4.34
C GLN A 152 -14.14 7.37 -3.98
N GLY A 153 -13.82 8.53 -4.56
CA GLY A 153 -14.58 9.77 -4.35
C GLY A 153 -16.03 9.65 -4.83
N ALA A 154 -16.24 9.01 -5.99
CA ALA A 154 -17.58 8.75 -6.50
C ALA A 154 -18.37 7.77 -5.62
N VAL A 155 -17.71 6.71 -5.10
CA VAL A 155 -18.32 5.75 -4.16
C VAL A 155 -18.83 6.49 -2.92
N MET A 156 -17.98 7.29 -2.27
CA MET A 156 -18.34 7.97 -1.02
C MET A 156 -19.34 9.09 -1.23
N ALA A 157 -19.29 9.83 -2.35
CA ALA A 157 -20.29 10.83 -2.67
C ALA A 157 -21.68 10.19 -2.88
N ARG A 158 -21.76 9.13 -3.67
CA ARG A 158 -23.02 8.37 -3.86
C ARG A 158 -23.51 7.74 -2.57
N PHE A 159 -22.60 7.22 -1.75
CA PHE A 159 -22.94 6.67 -0.44
C PHE A 159 -23.60 7.75 0.46
N ALA A 160 -22.97 8.93 0.56
CA ALA A 160 -23.53 10.05 1.31
C ALA A 160 -24.93 10.43 0.84
N MET A 161 -25.11 10.55 -0.48
CA MET A 161 -26.38 11.03 -1.06
C MET A 161 -27.48 9.97 -1.05
N ASN A 162 -27.16 8.71 -1.33
CA ASN A 162 -28.16 7.66 -1.52
C ASN A 162 -28.49 6.91 -0.23
N GLU A 163 -27.46 6.60 0.60
CA GLU A 163 -27.65 5.83 1.82
C GLU A 163 -27.94 6.73 3.04
N LEU A 164 -27.24 7.86 3.14
CA LEU A 164 -27.42 8.80 4.25
C LEU A 164 -28.40 9.93 3.90
N HIS A 165 -28.89 9.97 2.66
CA HIS A 165 -29.81 11.01 2.15
C HIS A 165 -29.28 12.43 2.30
N ALA A 166 -27.94 12.59 2.38
CA ALA A 166 -27.28 13.88 2.54
C ALA A 166 -27.34 14.68 1.24
N LYS A 167 -27.80 15.93 1.32
CA LYS A 167 -27.85 16.87 0.19
C LYS A 167 -26.87 18.02 0.35
N ARG A 168 -26.60 18.40 1.58
CA ARG A 168 -25.71 19.47 1.99
C ARG A 168 -24.46 18.86 2.61
N LEU A 169 -23.35 18.91 1.88
CA LEU A 169 -22.12 18.23 2.28
C LEU A 169 -21.03 19.26 2.57
N ALA A 170 -20.23 19.01 3.59
CA ALA A 170 -19.01 19.76 3.85
C ALA A 170 -17.78 18.91 3.53
N ILE A 171 -16.67 19.54 3.23
CA ILE A 171 -15.37 18.91 3.04
C ILE A 171 -14.36 19.56 3.99
N LEU A 172 -13.52 18.73 4.63
CA LEU A 172 -12.38 19.18 5.43
C LEU A 172 -11.17 18.35 5.01
N PHE A 173 -10.20 18.93 4.31
CA PHE A 173 -9.12 18.18 3.66
C PHE A 173 -7.74 18.75 3.93
N ASP A 174 -6.73 17.87 3.88
CA ASP A 174 -5.33 18.26 3.95
C ASP A 174 -4.84 18.80 2.60
N PHE A 175 -4.56 20.10 2.54
CA PHE A 175 -4.17 20.73 1.28
C PHE A 175 -2.70 20.50 0.89
N LYS A 176 -1.92 19.83 1.73
CA LYS A 176 -0.51 19.46 1.46
C LYS A 176 -0.35 18.05 0.90
N GLN A 177 -1.35 17.19 1.03
CA GLN A 177 -1.29 15.81 0.57
C GLN A 177 -2.02 15.64 -0.77
N ASP A 178 -1.31 15.17 -1.79
CA ASP A 178 -1.90 14.93 -3.13
C ASP A 178 -3.10 13.98 -3.08
N TYR A 179 -3.07 12.97 -2.20
CA TYR A 179 -4.20 12.10 -1.93
C TYR A 179 -5.43 12.88 -1.48
N SER A 180 -5.29 13.67 -0.43
CA SER A 180 -6.41 14.39 0.19
C SER A 180 -7.01 15.43 -0.75
N VAL A 181 -6.15 16.18 -1.46
CA VAL A 181 -6.58 17.17 -2.47
C VAL A 181 -7.33 16.49 -3.61
N GLY A 182 -6.75 15.45 -4.20
CA GLY A 182 -7.37 14.75 -5.33
C GLY A 182 -8.71 14.10 -4.95
N LEU A 183 -8.75 13.41 -3.82
CA LEU A 183 -9.96 12.74 -3.36
C LEU A 183 -11.07 13.74 -3.01
N ALA A 184 -10.74 14.91 -2.42
CA ALA A 184 -11.69 16.00 -2.20
C ALA A 184 -12.28 16.52 -3.51
N GLU A 185 -11.46 16.66 -4.56
CA GLU A 185 -11.92 17.12 -5.88
C GLU A 185 -12.92 16.13 -6.49
N PHE A 186 -12.59 14.85 -6.55
CA PHE A 186 -13.48 13.83 -7.13
C PHE A 186 -14.78 13.64 -6.34
N PHE A 187 -14.74 13.77 -5.02
CA PHE A 187 -15.94 13.77 -4.19
C PHE A 187 -16.82 14.99 -4.51
N ARG A 188 -16.24 16.18 -4.50
CA ARG A 188 -16.91 17.46 -4.79
C ARG A 188 -17.61 17.43 -6.15
N ASP A 189 -16.89 16.99 -7.18
CA ASP A 189 -17.39 16.92 -8.55
C ASP A 189 -18.56 15.93 -8.66
N THR A 190 -18.45 14.80 -8.00
CA THR A 190 -19.51 13.79 -7.98
C THR A 190 -20.75 14.29 -7.25
N VAL A 191 -20.59 14.96 -6.11
CA VAL A 191 -21.71 15.57 -5.37
C VAL A 191 -22.45 16.56 -6.25
N LYS A 192 -21.73 17.51 -6.87
CA LYS A 192 -22.33 18.53 -7.75
C LYS A 192 -23.03 17.91 -8.96
N LYS A 193 -22.40 16.92 -9.61
CA LYS A 193 -22.96 16.20 -10.76
C LYS A 193 -24.27 15.48 -10.42
N ASN A 194 -24.43 15.04 -9.18
CA ASN A 194 -25.64 14.34 -8.72
C ASN A 194 -26.66 15.26 -8.01
N GLY A 195 -26.48 16.58 -8.10
CA GLY A 195 -27.45 17.56 -7.59
C GLY A 195 -27.34 17.83 -6.09
N GLY A 196 -26.26 17.44 -5.43
CA GLY A 196 -25.93 17.85 -4.07
C GLY A 196 -25.20 19.20 -4.02
N GLU A 197 -25.08 19.74 -2.82
CA GLU A 197 -24.43 21.03 -2.56
C GLU A 197 -23.21 20.83 -1.63
N ILE A 198 -22.09 21.47 -1.95
CA ILE A 198 -20.95 21.62 -1.03
C ILE A 198 -21.13 22.95 -0.30
N VAL A 199 -21.51 22.87 0.96
CA VAL A 199 -21.89 24.04 1.79
C VAL A 199 -20.72 24.63 2.58
N ALA A 200 -19.63 23.85 2.76
CA ALA A 200 -18.37 24.31 3.32
C ALA A 200 -17.22 23.48 2.72
N ASP A 201 -16.09 24.13 2.49
CA ASP A 201 -14.91 23.53 1.86
C ASP A 201 -13.68 24.07 2.58
N GLU A 202 -13.33 23.41 3.69
CA GLU A 202 -12.30 23.85 4.63
C GLU A 202 -11.03 22.99 4.48
N ARG A 203 -9.91 23.56 4.89
CA ARG A 203 -8.61 22.91 4.74
C ARG A 203 -7.77 22.97 6.02
N TYR A 204 -6.88 21.99 6.16
CA TYR A 204 -5.86 21.90 7.20
C TYR A 204 -4.53 21.48 6.60
N THR A 205 -3.49 21.41 7.41
CA THR A 205 -2.15 20.92 7.04
C THR A 205 -1.80 19.69 7.87
N SER A 206 -1.16 18.69 7.27
CA SER A 206 -0.60 17.53 7.99
C SER A 206 0.17 17.99 9.22
N GLY A 207 -0.07 17.34 10.35
CA GLY A 207 0.51 17.68 11.63
C GLY A 207 -0.22 18.76 12.41
N ASP A 208 -1.29 19.36 11.86
CA ASP A 208 -2.18 20.22 12.64
C ASP A 208 -2.86 19.40 13.75
N ILE A 209 -2.99 20.01 14.91
CA ILE A 209 -3.64 19.41 16.10
C ILE A 209 -4.91 20.15 16.52
N GLU A 210 -5.21 21.28 15.88
CA GLU A 210 -6.32 22.15 16.21
C GLU A 210 -7.16 22.44 14.97
N PHE A 211 -8.44 22.06 15.02
CA PHE A 211 -9.38 22.09 13.89
C PHE A 211 -10.68 22.86 14.22
N ARG A 212 -10.79 23.45 15.42
CA ARG A 212 -12.03 24.11 15.89
C ARG A 212 -12.46 25.28 15.03
N ALA A 213 -11.52 26.00 14.41
CA ALA A 213 -11.86 27.10 13.50
C ALA A 213 -12.61 26.58 12.27
N GLN A 214 -12.06 25.59 11.57
CA GLN A 214 -12.67 24.97 10.40
C GLN A 214 -14.00 24.28 10.76
N LEU A 215 -14.03 23.54 11.88
CA LEU A 215 -15.24 22.87 12.34
C LEU A 215 -16.35 23.85 12.74
N THR A 216 -15.99 25.03 13.25
CA THR A 216 -16.97 26.10 13.54
C THR A 216 -17.60 26.64 12.26
N THR A 217 -16.81 26.89 11.21
CA THR A 217 -17.30 27.28 9.89
C THR A 217 -18.22 26.22 9.31
N ILE A 218 -17.78 24.94 9.35
CA ILE A 218 -18.56 23.80 8.87
C ILE A 218 -19.88 23.68 9.63
N ARG A 219 -19.87 23.80 10.95
CA ARG A 219 -21.08 23.75 11.79
C ARG A 219 -22.07 24.85 11.42
N ALA A 220 -21.57 26.07 11.21
CA ALA A 220 -22.41 27.20 10.83
C ALA A 220 -23.06 27.01 9.45
N ALA A 221 -22.44 26.27 8.54
CA ALA A 221 -23.01 25.93 7.23
C ALA A 221 -24.07 24.82 7.31
N ASN A 222 -24.28 24.19 8.46
CA ASN A 222 -25.30 23.18 8.72
C ASN A 222 -25.31 22.05 7.64
N PRO A 223 -24.23 21.27 7.49
CA PRO A 223 -24.18 20.15 6.56
C PRO A 223 -24.95 18.92 7.09
N ASP A 224 -25.35 18.01 6.18
CA ASP A 224 -25.93 16.71 6.51
C ASP A 224 -24.84 15.66 6.82
N ALA A 225 -23.64 15.81 6.23
CA ALA A 225 -22.46 15.01 6.48
C ALA A 225 -21.18 15.77 6.12
N ILE A 226 -20.05 15.33 6.66
CA ILE A 226 -18.72 15.93 6.42
C ILE A 226 -17.82 14.88 5.81
N PHE A 227 -17.22 15.16 4.64
CA PHE A 227 -16.20 14.31 4.03
C PHE A 227 -14.81 14.78 4.45
N VAL A 228 -14.02 13.87 5.03
CA VAL A 228 -12.67 14.14 5.53
C VAL A 228 -11.67 13.20 4.82
N PRO A 229 -11.27 13.52 3.58
CA PRO A 229 -10.26 12.75 2.85
C PRO A 229 -8.88 13.07 3.41
N GLY A 230 -8.47 12.38 4.46
CA GLY A 230 -7.20 12.57 5.15
C GLY A 230 -6.73 11.26 5.77
N TYR A 231 -5.68 11.36 6.54
CA TYR A 231 -5.12 10.20 7.23
C TYR A 231 -5.62 10.10 8.67
N TYR A 232 -5.44 8.92 9.25
CA TYR A 232 -5.96 8.53 10.55
C TYR A 232 -5.51 9.42 11.72
N THR A 233 -4.33 10.03 11.61
CA THR A 233 -3.75 10.84 12.70
C THR A 233 -4.60 12.08 12.98
N GLU A 234 -4.86 12.88 11.95
CA GLU A 234 -5.67 14.11 12.07
C GLU A 234 -7.15 13.76 12.24
N LEU A 235 -7.63 12.70 11.57
CA LEU A 235 -9.03 12.30 11.67
C LEU A 235 -9.49 12.08 13.11
N GLY A 236 -8.70 11.33 13.90
CA GLY A 236 -9.06 11.05 15.29
C GLY A 236 -9.22 12.33 16.12
N LEU A 237 -8.37 13.35 15.88
CA LEU A 237 -8.43 14.66 16.53
C LEU A 237 -9.62 15.49 16.00
N ILE A 238 -9.85 15.49 14.69
CA ILE A 238 -10.99 16.15 14.04
C ILE A 238 -12.30 15.61 14.62
N ALA A 239 -12.43 14.30 14.74
CA ALA A 239 -13.62 13.66 15.29
C ALA A 239 -13.91 14.11 16.72
N LYS A 240 -12.90 14.10 17.60
CA LYS A 240 -13.03 14.58 19.00
C LYS A 240 -13.49 16.03 19.05
N GLN A 241 -12.81 16.92 18.32
CA GLN A 241 -13.13 18.35 18.34
C GLN A 241 -14.49 18.62 17.70
N ALA A 242 -14.91 17.85 16.68
CA ALA A 242 -16.24 17.93 16.10
C ALA A 242 -17.32 17.62 17.15
N ARG A 243 -17.18 16.52 17.91
CA ARG A 243 -18.11 16.16 18.99
C ARG A 243 -18.14 17.21 20.11
N GLU A 244 -16.98 17.73 20.53
CA GLU A 244 -16.88 18.81 21.53
C GLU A 244 -17.62 20.09 21.10
N LEU A 245 -17.61 20.40 19.81
CA LEU A 245 -18.33 21.52 19.24
C LEU A 245 -19.82 21.24 18.95
N GLY A 246 -20.31 20.04 19.26
CA GLY A 246 -21.68 19.64 19.00
C GLY A 246 -21.98 19.35 17.50
N VAL A 247 -20.95 19.06 16.70
CA VAL A 247 -21.10 18.57 15.32
C VAL A 247 -21.43 17.08 15.40
N ASN A 248 -22.70 16.72 15.25
CA ASN A 248 -23.21 15.36 15.42
C ASN A 248 -23.52 14.64 14.09
N VAL A 249 -23.33 15.29 12.96
CA VAL A 249 -23.48 14.67 11.64
C VAL A 249 -22.37 13.64 11.39
N PRO A 250 -22.62 12.60 10.56
CA PRO A 250 -21.61 11.61 10.28
C PRO A 250 -20.42 12.22 9.53
N LEU A 251 -19.21 11.79 9.92
CA LEU A 251 -18.02 12.00 9.12
C LEU A 251 -17.84 10.80 8.20
N LEU A 252 -17.39 11.09 6.97
CA LEU A 252 -17.13 10.13 5.91
C LEU A 252 -15.68 10.25 5.46
N GLY A 253 -15.04 9.16 5.12
CA GLY A 253 -13.65 9.16 4.68
C GLY A 253 -13.31 8.19 3.57
N GLY A 254 -12.02 8.14 3.26
CA GLY A 254 -11.42 7.18 2.35
C GLY A 254 -10.52 6.18 3.08
N ASP A 255 -9.78 5.42 2.30
CA ASP A 255 -8.87 4.37 2.76
C ASP A 255 -7.74 4.85 3.68
N GLY A 256 -7.46 6.15 3.71
CA GLY A 256 -6.58 6.78 4.68
C GLY A 256 -7.04 6.70 6.14
N TRP A 257 -8.25 6.19 6.40
CA TRP A 257 -8.78 5.95 7.74
C TRP A 257 -8.51 4.53 8.25
N ASP A 258 -8.10 3.62 7.37
CA ASP A 258 -7.95 2.20 7.68
C ASP A 258 -6.68 1.91 8.49
N SER A 259 -6.76 2.24 9.78
CA SER A 259 -5.72 1.99 10.78
C SER A 259 -6.37 1.86 12.16
N GLU A 260 -5.87 0.94 12.99
CA GLU A 260 -6.27 0.84 14.40
C GLU A 260 -6.07 2.17 15.15
N LYS A 261 -5.12 3.00 14.71
CA LYS A 261 -4.89 4.34 15.28
C LYS A 261 -6.10 5.27 15.12
N THR A 262 -6.94 5.09 14.11
CA THR A 262 -8.22 5.79 14.00
C THR A 262 -9.09 5.57 15.24
N LEU A 263 -9.17 4.33 15.68
CA LEU A 263 -9.95 3.95 16.86
C LEU A 263 -9.28 4.39 18.18
N GLU A 264 -7.95 4.21 18.25
CA GLU A 264 -7.17 4.61 19.44
C GLU A 264 -7.23 6.12 19.68
N ILE A 265 -7.00 6.94 18.63
CA ILE A 265 -6.98 8.40 18.74
C ILE A 265 -8.40 8.94 18.87
N GLY A 266 -9.33 8.47 18.04
CA GLY A 266 -10.70 8.97 17.99
C GLY A 266 -11.57 8.52 19.18
N GLY A 267 -11.35 7.28 19.66
CA GLY A 267 -12.20 6.69 20.70
C GLY A 267 -13.68 6.69 20.32
N ASP A 268 -14.57 7.02 21.25
CA ASP A 268 -16.00 7.08 21.02
C ASP A 268 -16.42 8.17 20.01
N ALA A 269 -15.53 9.15 19.74
CA ALA A 269 -15.87 10.24 18.83
C ALA A 269 -16.04 9.78 17.36
N VAL A 270 -15.42 8.66 16.97
CA VAL A 270 -15.53 8.13 15.61
C VAL A 270 -16.67 7.13 15.42
N GLU A 271 -17.43 6.81 16.47
CA GLU A 271 -18.58 5.90 16.39
C GLU A 271 -19.62 6.36 15.37
N GLY A 272 -20.08 5.42 14.54
CA GLY A 272 -21.09 5.66 13.51
C GLY A 272 -20.57 6.23 12.21
N TYR A 273 -19.26 6.47 12.06
CA TYR A 273 -18.64 7.00 10.84
C TYR A 273 -18.40 5.90 9.81
N PHE A 274 -18.27 6.33 8.55
CA PHE A 274 -18.09 5.41 7.43
C PHE A 274 -16.89 5.83 6.58
N PHE A 275 -16.22 4.84 5.99
CA PHE A 275 -15.14 5.10 5.06
C PHE A 275 -15.02 3.99 4.01
N SER A 276 -14.51 4.34 2.83
CA SER A 276 -14.19 3.36 1.81
C SER A 276 -12.79 2.80 2.02
N THR A 277 -12.62 1.51 1.75
CA THR A 277 -11.34 0.82 1.82
C THR A 277 -11.28 -0.34 0.83
N HIS A 278 -10.26 -1.18 0.91
CA HIS A 278 -9.95 -2.20 -0.08
C HIS A 278 -10.41 -3.61 0.31
N TYR A 279 -10.72 -3.84 1.58
CA TYR A 279 -11.20 -5.12 2.08
C TYR A 279 -11.86 -4.94 3.48
N ALA A 280 -12.47 -6.00 3.98
CA ALA A 280 -13.01 -6.06 5.35
C ALA A 280 -12.51 -7.32 6.03
N ALA A 281 -11.87 -7.18 7.20
CA ALA A 281 -11.34 -8.32 7.95
C ALA A 281 -12.43 -9.26 8.46
N ASP A 282 -13.65 -8.75 8.65
CA ASP A 282 -14.84 -9.49 9.07
C ASP A 282 -15.71 -10.00 7.89
N SER A 283 -15.20 -9.92 6.65
CA SER A 283 -15.83 -10.51 5.47
C SER A 283 -15.95 -12.03 5.63
N ASP A 284 -17.04 -12.61 5.15
CA ASP A 284 -17.27 -14.05 5.09
C ASP A 284 -16.51 -14.78 3.95
N ASN A 285 -15.77 -14.02 3.13
CA ASN A 285 -14.96 -14.59 2.06
C ASN A 285 -13.85 -15.51 2.63
N PRO A 286 -13.83 -16.81 2.25
CA PRO A 286 -12.88 -17.77 2.80
C PRO A 286 -11.41 -17.38 2.64
N ARG A 287 -11.04 -16.70 1.53
CA ARG A 287 -9.68 -16.22 1.29
C ARG A 287 -9.30 -15.12 2.28
N VAL A 288 -10.22 -14.20 2.56
CA VAL A 288 -10.03 -13.16 3.58
C VAL A 288 -9.85 -13.79 4.95
N GLN A 289 -10.74 -14.70 5.34
CA GLN A 289 -10.67 -15.37 6.65
C GLN A 289 -9.38 -16.18 6.83
N GLU A 290 -8.92 -16.87 5.79
CA GLU A 290 -7.65 -17.59 5.82
C GLU A 290 -6.45 -16.65 5.97
N PHE A 291 -6.44 -15.52 5.24
CA PHE A 291 -5.41 -14.50 5.37
C PHE A 291 -5.40 -13.89 6.77
N VAL A 292 -6.56 -13.46 7.28
CA VAL A 292 -6.71 -12.90 8.64
C VAL A 292 -6.19 -13.85 9.70
N LYS A 293 -6.55 -15.13 9.62
CA LYS A 293 -6.10 -16.18 10.55
C LYS A 293 -4.57 -16.33 10.54
N ARG A 294 -3.95 -16.42 9.34
CA ARG A 294 -2.50 -16.59 9.21
C ARG A 294 -1.75 -15.35 9.66
N PHE A 295 -2.25 -14.17 9.28
CA PHE A 295 -1.65 -12.90 9.68
C PHE A 295 -1.71 -12.71 11.20
N ALA A 296 -2.88 -12.94 11.82
CA ALA A 296 -3.05 -12.85 13.26
C ALA A 296 -2.16 -13.85 14.02
N ALA A 297 -2.03 -15.08 13.52
CA ALA A 297 -1.14 -16.07 14.12
C ALA A 297 0.33 -15.64 14.08
N LYS A 298 0.74 -14.90 13.04
CA LYS A 298 2.12 -14.45 12.85
C LYS A 298 2.44 -13.15 13.59
N TYR A 299 1.53 -12.17 13.53
CA TYR A 299 1.81 -10.80 14.01
C TYR A 299 1.01 -10.41 15.26
N GLY A 300 0.07 -11.26 15.71
CA GLY A 300 -0.72 -11.00 16.93
C GLY A 300 -1.79 -9.92 16.79
N ALA A 301 -2.09 -9.49 15.55
CA ALA A 301 -3.03 -8.41 15.27
C ALA A 301 -3.94 -8.76 14.07
N THR A 302 -5.11 -8.15 14.00
CA THR A 302 -5.96 -8.21 12.81
C THR A 302 -5.32 -7.37 11.71
N PRO A 303 -5.16 -7.92 10.47
CA PRO A 303 -4.62 -7.13 9.36
C PRO A 303 -5.58 -6.03 8.93
N ASP A 304 -5.06 -4.84 8.68
CA ASP A 304 -5.75 -3.74 7.99
C ASP A 304 -5.66 -3.89 6.46
N ALA A 305 -6.28 -2.96 5.72
CA ALA A 305 -6.25 -3.01 4.26
C ALA A 305 -4.83 -2.84 3.70
N MET A 306 -3.94 -2.11 4.37
CA MET A 306 -2.57 -1.93 3.88
C MET A 306 -1.76 -3.22 3.98
N ALA A 307 -1.98 -4.03 5.02
CA ALA A 307 -1.40 -5.37 5.12
C ALA A 307 -1.90 -6.30 4.00
N ALA A 308 -3.22 -6.29 3.73
CA ALA A 308 -3.81 -7.08 2.66
C ALA A 308 -3.32 -6.64 1.26
N LEU A 309 -3.23 -5.33 1.01
CA LEU A 309 -2.68 -4.77 -0.23
C LEU A 309 -1.19 -5.07 -0.39
N GLY A 310 -0.41 -5.01 0.69
CA GLY A 310 1.01 -5.39 0.68
C GLY A 310 1.20 -6.84 0.28
N TYR A 311 0.38 -7.74 0.85
CA TYR A 311 0.36 -9.15 0.52
C TYR A 311 0.02 -9.38 -0.97
N ASP A 312 -1.04 -8.74 -1.47
CA ASP A 312 -1.44 -8.85 -2.88
C ASP A 312 -0.39 -8.26 -3.82
N THR A 313 0.25 -7.14 -3.46
CA THR A 313 1.31 -6.49 -4.25
C THR A 313 2.51 -7.42 -4.45
N ALA A 314 2.96 -8.08 -3.39
CA ALA A 314 4.02 -9.08 -3.48
C ALA A 314 3.60 -10.30 -4.31
N GLY A 315 2.33 -10.72 -4.20
CA GLY A 315 1.73 -11.78 -5.00
C GLY A 315 1.70 -11.44 -6.50
N ILE A 316 1.25 -10.23 -6.85
CA ILE A 316 1.23 -9.71 -8.24
C ILE A 316 2.65 -9.68 -8.82
N LEU A 317 3.63 -9.18 -8.05
CA LEU A 317 5.03 -9.18 -8.49
C LEU A 317 5.53 -10.59 -8.76
N ALA A 318 5.30 -11.53 -7.85
CA ALA A 318 5.76 -12.91 -7.97
C ALA A 318 5.11 -13.62 -9.18
N ASP A 319 3.81 -13.43 -9.39
CA ASP A 319 3.09 -13.94 -10.58
C ASP A 319 3.66 -13.34 -11.87
N SER A 320 3.92 -12.03 -11.87
CA SER A 320 4.49 -11.32 -13.03
C SER A 320 5.92 -11.79 -13.35
N LEU A 321 6.76 -12.02 -12.33
CA LEU A 321 8.10 -12.60 -12.51
C LEU A 321 8.04 -14.00 -13.13
N LYS A 322 7.09 -14.84 -12.68
CA LYS A 322 6.87 -16.18 -13.27
C LYS A 322 6.45 -16.09 -14.74
N ARG A 323 5.51 -15.19 -15.07
CA ARG A 323 5.05 -14.98 -16.46
C ARG A 323 6.13 -14.38 -17.36
N ALA A 324 6.94 -13.46 -16.84
CA ALA A 324 8.07 -12.85 -17.56
C ALA A 324 9.21 -13.87 -17.80
N GLY A 325 9.37 -14.85 -16.91
CA GLY A 325 10.47 -15.82 -16.95
C GLY A 325 11.85 -15.20 -16.68
N THR A 326 11.91 -13.95 -16.22
CA THR A 326 13.14 -13.18 -16.07
C THR A 326 12.94 -12.02 -15.08
N THR A 327 14.05 -11.43 -14.63
CA THR A 327 14.09 -10.20 -13.83
C THR A 327 14.38 -8.95 -14.69
N ASP A 328 14.40 -9.07 -16.02
CA ASP A 328 14.56 -7.91 -16.92
C ASP A 328 13.43 -6.91 -16.72
N GLY A 329 13.78 -5.65 -16.50
CA GLY A 329 12.81 -4.62 -16.10
C GLY A 329 11.71 -4.38 -17.16
N ALA A 330 12.04 -4.42 -18.46
CA ALA A 330 11.04 -4.18 -19.50
C ALA A 330 10.07 -5.36 -19.63
N LYS A 331 10.56 -6.58 -19.59
CA LYS A 331 9.72 -7.80 -19.64
C LYS A 331 8.85 -7.92 -18.38
N LEU A 332 9.41 -7.56 -17.23
CA LEU A 332 8.66 -7.55 -15.97
C LEU A 332 7.56 -6.48 -15.99
N ARG A 333 7.85 -5.27 -16.48
CA ARG A 333 6.85 -4.22 -16.70
C ARG A 333 5.69 -4.73 -17.57
N ASP A 334 6.00 -5.36 -18.70
CA ASP A 334 4.99 -5.88 -19.62
C ASP A 334 4.16 -7.00 -18.98
N ALA A 335 4.81 -7.84 -18.17
CA ALA A 335 4.12 -8.88 -17.42
C ALA A 335 3.20 -8.30 -16.32
N ILE A 336 3.61 -7.25 -15.63
CA ILE A 336 2.74 -6.57 -14.64
C ILE A 336 1.55 -5.93 -15.36
N ALA A 337 1.78 -5.22 -16.46
CA ALA A 337 0.72 -4.60 -17.26
C ALA A 337 -0.31 -5.62 -17.78
N ALA A 338 0.11 -6.85 -18.07
CA ALA A 338 -0.75 -7.95 -18.53
C ALA A 338 -1.47 -8.69 -17.39
N THR A 339 -1.41 -8.22 -16.15
CA THR A 339 -2.12 -8.86 -15.02
C THR A 339 -3.62 -8.75 -15.20
N SER A 340 -4.31 -9.90 -15.24
CA SER A 340 -5.75 -10.01 -15.44
C SER A 340 -6.34 -11.05 -14.49
N GLY A 341 -7.31 -10.63 -13.68
CA GLY A 341 -8.04 -11.52 -12.78
C GLY A 341 -7.16 -12.14 -11.67
N PHE A 342 -6.08 -11.46 -11.25
CA PHE A 342 -5.30 -11.93 -10.11
C PHE A 342 -6.20 -12.07 -8.88
N ASP A 343 -6.21 -13.26 -8.30
CA ASP A 343 -7.08 -13.60 -7.19
C ASP A 343 -6.42 -13.20 -5.87
N GLY A 344 -6.57 -11.93 -5.49
CA GLY A 344 -6.01 -11.34 -4.29
C GLY A 344 -6.88 -11.52 -3.03
N VAL A 345 -6.32 -11.18 -1.88
CA VAL A 345 -7.05 -11.06 -0.61
C VAL A 345 -8.04 -9.90 -0.68
N THR A 346 -7.63 -8.82 -1.33
CA THR A 346 -8.46 -7.62 -1.52
C THR A 346 -9.41 -7.72 -2.73
N GLY A 347 -9.67 -8.92 -3.22
CA GLY A 347 -10.53 -9.21 -4.37
C GLY A 347 -9.78 -9.49 -5.66
N LYS A 348 -10.51 -9.62 -6.76
CA LYS A 348 -9.91 -9.82 -8.08
C LYS A 348 -9.31 -8.53 -8.60
N ILE A 349 -8.04 -8.60 -9.03
CA ILE A 349 -7.27 -7.45 -9.49
C ILE A 349 -6.89 -7.64 -10.96
N SER A 350 -7.24 -6.67 -11.79
CA SER A 350 -6.77 -6.56 -13.17
C SER A 350 -6.14 -5.19 -13.38
N ILE A 351 -5.00 -5.13 -14.05
CA ILE A 351 -4.32 -3.87 -14.37
C ILE A 351 -4.90 -3.32 -15.67
N ASP A 352 -5.36 -2.08 -15.64
CA ASP A 352 -5.91 -1.37 -16.79
C ASP A 352 -4.78 -0.78 -17.69
N PRO A 353 -5.11 -0.28 -18.91
CA PRO A 353 -4.12 0.34 -19.79
C PRO A 353 -3.39 1.56 -19.16
N ASN A 354 -3.97 2.20 -18.15
CA ASN A 354 -3.36 3.29 -17.39
C ASN A 354 -2.57 2.80 -16.18
N ARG A 355 -2.36 1.47 -16.06
CA ARG A 355 -1.59 0.81 -14.99
C ARG A 355 -2.22 0.90 -13.61
N ASN A 356 -3.53 1.13 -13.55
CA ASN A 356 -4.32 1.12 -12.33
C ASN A 356 -4.97 -0.24 -12.13
N ALA A 357 -5.15 -0.64 -10.87
CA ALA A 357 -5.94 -1.82 -10.57
C ALA A 357 -7.44 -1.52 -10.69
N ARG A 358 -8.14 -2.34 -11.47
CA ARG A 358 -9.60 -2.44 -11.46
C ARG A 358 -10.00 -3.47 -10.42
N LYS A 359 -10.68 -3.03 -9.39
CA LYS A 359 -11.14 -3.85 -8.27
C LYS A 359 -12.26 -3.14 -7.52
N ASP A 360 -13.05 -3.89 -6.79
CA ASP A 360 -14.15 -3.37 -5.99
C ASP A 360 -13.65 -2.54 -4.78
N ALA A 361 -14.48 -1.63 -4.31
CA ALA A 361 -14.30 -0.95 -3.04
C ALA A 361 -15.22 -1.55 -1.98
N VAL A 362 -14.79 -1.47 -0.72
CA VAL A 362 -15.57 -1.84 0.45
C VAL A 362 -15.86 -0.59 1.25
N VAL A 363 -17.08 -0.44 1.75
CA VAL A 363 -17.42 0.57 2.75
C VAL A 363 -17.47 -0.12 4.10
N LEU A 364 -16.75 0.44 5.08
CA LEU A 364 -16.77 0.03 6.46
C LEU A 364 -17.53 1.05 7.31
N GLN A 365 -18.14 0.56 8.40
CA GLN A 365 -18.69 1.36 9.49
C GLN A 365 -17.89 1.16 10.76
N ILE A 366 -17.59 2.25 11.47
CA ILE A 366 -17.03 2.18 12.83
C ILE A 366 -18.17 1.98 13.80
N ARG A 367 -18.15 0.85 14.52
CA ARG A 367 -19.17 0.50 15.51
C ARG A 367 -18.61 -0.35 16.65
N GLY A 368 -18.93 0.02 17.88
CA GLY A 368 -18.44 -0.68 19.08
C GLY A 368 -16.91 -0.72 19.16
N GLY A 369 -16.24 0.37 18.70
CA GLY A 369 -14.78 0.48 18.68
C GLY A 369 -14.11 -0.46 17.69
N LYS A 370 -14.79 -0.87 16.62
CA LYS A 370 -14.27 -1.78 15.58
C LYS A 370 -14.72 -1.34 14.19
N PHE A 371 -13.96 -1.76 13.19
CA PHE A 371 -14.36 -1.67 11.79
C PHE A 371 -15.26 -2.85 11.42
N HIS A 372 -16.41 -2.56 10.82
CA HIS A 372 -17.37 -3.56 10.37
C HIS A 372 -17.67 -3.39 8.90
N TYR A 373 -17.73 -4.50 8.19
CA TYR A 373 -18.22 -4.55 6.83
C TYR A 373 -19.60 -3.95 6.72
N TYR A 374 -19.80 -3.00 5.83
CA TYR A 374 -21.11 -2.43 5.51
C TYR A 374 -21.60 -2.89 4.15
N ARG A 375 -20.80 -2.65 3.08
CA ARG A 375 -21.12 -3.11 1.72
C ARG A 375 -19.91 -3.11 0.80
N THR A 376 -20.02 -3.87 -0.29
CA THR A 376 -19.10 -3.78 -1.43
C THR A 376 -19.72 -2.95 -2.54
N VAL A 377 -18.89 -2.16 -3.22
CA VAL A 377 -19.25 -1.38 -4.40
C VAL A 377 -18.37 -1.84 -5.57
N SER A 378 -19.02 -2.33 -6.63
CA SER A 378 -18.30 -2.87 -7.79
C SER A 378 -17.60 -1.78 -8.60
N ALA A 379 -16.40 -2.10 -9.09
CA ALA A 379 -15.72 -1.32 -10.11
C ALA A 379 -16.28 -1.70 -11.47
N GLU A 380 -17.36 -1.07 -11.91
CA GLU A 380 -17.91 -1.23 -13.27
C GLU A 380 -17.01 -0.59 -14.35
#